data_898e85adf09368a40408f5e87e2ebff2
#
_entry.id   898e85adf09368a40408f5e87e2ebff2
#
_cell.length_a   1.000
_cell.length_b   1.000
_cell.length_c   1.000
_cell.angle_alpha   90.00
_cell.angle_beta   90.00
_cell.angle_gamma   90.00
#
_symmetry.space_group_name_H-M   'P 1'
#
loop_
_entity.id
_entity.type
_entity.pdbx_description
1 polymer ?
#
loop_
_entity_poly.entity_id
_entity_poly.type
_entity_poly.pdbx_seq_one_letter_code
_entity_poly.pdbx_strand_id
1 'polypeptide(L)'
;MPPQFGGRGTAPDAKRAGTPRIRVSPFGVLIALGVANHLTLNGMRVTVSLDALALGASAATVGSLLALFALLPMFLGIAAGRLADRIGVRKPMLAGSIGMAVSAIIPTVLPGLPALFVAAALSGVSFMAFQVATQYATGEMGPPGARTRNYGLLAVGYSTSSILGPLVAGLTIDHAGFRPAFAVLSLMPLVPIAVLASNRIALPGPHPAHAAHVRRALDLLGNRTLLRVFVINGMTAVAWELHTLFVPIYGNSIGLSASSVGLILAAFASATFTIRLAMPLIAKRLPEHRVLTLALYGAAAVYLAIPFSHDASTLMLLSFCLGLGLGMGQPMVMALLHSLAPAGRMGEAAGVRMSLMNSMSVAVPLVFGAVGSSIGLSPVLWAVSVLLAAGGWLTRGKKTSVSPQTPS
;
A
#
# COMPACT_ATOMS: atom_id res chain seq x y z
N MET A 1 -43.79 -72.71 8.17
CA MET A 1 -42.51 -73.46 8.09
C MET A 1 -41.39 -72.43 7.94
N PRO A 2 -40.28 -72.67 8.60
CA PRO A 2 -39.40 -71.65 9.15
C PRO A 2 -38.22 -71.27 8.22
N PRO A 3 -37.34 -70.40 8.76
CA PRO A 3 -36.44 -69.53 7.98
C PRO A 3 -35.05 -70.11 7.79
N GLN A 4 -34.31 -69.56 6.86
CA GLN A 4 -32.87 -69.85 6.78
C GLN A 4 -32.04 -68.60 7.01
N PHE A 5 -31.17 -68.71 8.03
CA PHE A 5 -30.05 -67.87 8.39
C PHE A 5 -28.96 -67.92 7.36
N GLY A 6 -28.24 -66.82 7.19
CA GLY A 6 -26.98 -66.82 6.44
C GLY A 6 -26.47 -65.40 6.13
N GLY A 7 -26.26 -64.53 7.13
CA GLY A 7 -25.58 -63.28 6.95
C GLY A 7 -24.15 -63.35 7.48
N ARG A 8 -23.14 -63.46 6.60
CA ARG A 8 -21.73 -63.22 6.98
C ARG A 8 -21.50 -61.71 7.13
N GLY A 9 -21.21 -61.27 8.33
CA GLY A 9 -20.74 -59.94 8.61
C GLY A 9 -19.38 -59.66 7.99
N THR A 10 -19.32 -58.73 7.09
CA THR A 10 -18.07 -58.09 6.65
C THR A 10 -17.76 -56.96 7.63
N ALA A 11 -16.59 -57.06 8.28
CA ALA A 11 -16.04 -56.04 9.16
C ALA A 11 -15.91 -54.70 8.38
N PRO A 12 -16.20 -53.54 9.03
CA PRO A 12 -16.00 -52.25 8.39
C PRO A 12 -14.52 -51.97 8.21
N ASP A 13 -14.12 -51.75 6.95
CA ASP A 13 -12.82 -51.26 6.58
C ASP A 13 -12.42 -50.04 7.44
N ALA A 14 -11.33 -50.21 8.18
CA ALA A 14 -10.67 -49.14 8.89
C ALA A 14 -10.27 -48.04 7.88
N LYS A 15 -11.08 -46.94 7.86
CA LYS A 15 -10.76 -45.74 7.11
C LYS A 15 -9.33 -45.31 7.49
N ARG A 16 -8.40 -45.43 6.55
CA ARG A 16 -7.08 -44.84 6.61
C ARG A 16 -7.27 -43.36 6.95
N ALA A 17 -6.89 -42.98 8.16
CA ALA A 17 -6.78 -41.58 8.58
C ALA A 17 -5.71 -40.93 7.70
N GLY A 18 -6.16 -40.31 6.62
CA GLY A 18 -5.31 -39.48 5.78
C GLY A 18 -4.83 -38.30 6.63
N THR A 19 -3.51 -38.15 6.72
CA THR A 19 -2.87 -36.96 7.30
C THR A 19 -3.60 -35.71 6.82
N PRO A 20 -3.94 -34.76 7.70
CA PRO A 20 -4.63 -33.54 7.33
C PRO A 20 -3.74 -32.74 6.36
N ARG A 21 -4.02 -32.86 5.07
CA ARG A 21 -3.44 -31.95 4.08
C ARG A 21 -3.99 -30.57 4.38
N ILE A 22 -3.14 -29.67 4.84
CA ILE A 22 -3.45 -28.23 4.97
C ILE A 22 -3.87 -27.77 3.57
N ARG A 23 -5.18 -27.71 3.31
CA ARG A 23 -5.73 -27.14 2.08
C ARG A 23 -5.60 -25.63 2.21
N VAL A 24 -4.48 -25.08 1.74
CA VAL A 24 -4.32 -23.62 1.64
C VAL A 24 -5.41 -23.11 0.69
N SER A 25 -6.24 -22.20 1.16
CA SER A 25 -7.32 -21.66 0.33
C SER A 25 -6.75 -20.90 -0.87
N PRO A 26 -7.34 -20.99 -2.07
CA PRO A 26 -6.88 -20.23 -3.25
C PRO A 26 -6.74 -18.73 -2.98
N PHE A 27 -7.63 -18.19 -2.14
CA PHE A 27 -7.57 -16.79 -1.72
C PHE A 27 -6.39 -16.51 -0.79
N GLY A 28 -6.07 -17.40 0.15
CA GLY A 28 -4.86 -17.30 1.00
C GLY A 28 -3.57 -17.30 0.18
N VAL A 29 -3.51 -18.12 -0.88
CA VAL A 29 -2.39 -18.10 -1.82
C VAL A 29 -2.33 -16.75 -2.54
N LEU A 30 -3.45 -16.23 -3.06
CA LEU A 30 -3.48 -14.91 -3.71
C LEU A 30 -2.89 -13.81 -2.80
N ILE A 31 -3.25 -13.80 -1.51
CA ILE A 31 -2.68 -12.86 -0.54
C ILE A 31 -1.17 -13.06 -0.41
N ALA A 32 -0.68 -14.30 -0.29
CA ALA A 32 0.75 -14.57 -0.18
C ALA A 32 1.53 -14.10 -1.41
N LEU A 33 0.97 -14.27 -2.62
CA LEU A 33 1.56 -13.73 -3.85
C LEU A 33 1.61 -12.19 -3.82
N GLY A 34 0.54 -11.56 -3.32
CA GLY A 34 0.46 -10.11 -3.11
C GLY A 34 1.51 -9.61 -2.13
N VAL A 35 1.67 -10.29 -1.00
CA VAL A 35 2.68 -9.99 0.01
C VAL A 35 4.09 -10.04 -0.57
N ALA A 36 4.43 -11.08 -1.33
CA ALA A 36 5.76 -11.25 -1.92
C ALA A 36 6.13 -10.11 -2.88
N ASN A 37 5.24 -9.77 -3.83
CA ASN A 37 5.48 -8.66 -4.76
C ASN A 37 5.49 -7.29 -4.06
N HIS A 38 4.59 -7.07 -3.10
CA HIS A 38 4.53 -5.80 -2.36
C HIS A 38 5.73 -5.61 -1.42
N LEU A 39 6.27 -6.71 -0.85
CA LEU A 39 7.51 -6.70 -0.08
C LEU A 39 8.68 -6.23 -0.96
N THR A 40 8.80 -6.79 -2.18
CA THR A 40 9.81 -6.35 -3.15
C THR A 40 9.67 -4.86 -3.45
N LEU A 41 8.46 -4.35 -3.73
CA LEU A 41 8.24 -2.94 -4.01
C LEU A 41 8.72 -2.04 -2.87
N ASN A 42 8.31 -2.36 -1.63
CA ASN A 42 8.69 -1.55 -0.45
C ASN A 42 10.18 -1.63 -0.18
N GLY A 43 10.80 -2.81 -0.30
CA GLY A 43 12.24 -2.98 -0.18
C GLY A 43 13.00 -2.22 -1.27
N MET A 44 12.54 -2.30 -2.53
CA MET A 44 13.13 -1.57 -3.66
C MET A 44 13.11 -0.06 -3.45
N ARG A 45 12.01 0.52 -2.94
CA ARG A 45 11.94 1.97 -2.64
C ARG A 45 13.04 2.40 -1.65
N VAL A 46 13.29 1.60 -0.61
CA VAL A 46 14.35 1.87 0.38
C VAL A 46 15.72 1.67 -0.23
N THR A 47 15.96 0.53 -0.89
CA THR A 47 17.28 0.19 -1.45
C THR A 47 17.70 1.18 -2.53
N VAL A 48 16.78 1.55 -3.46
CA VAL A 48 17.02 2.55 -4.51
C VAL A 48 17.34 3.92 -3.89
N SER A 49 16.61 4.33 -2.84
CA SER A 49 16.86 5.62 -2.19
C SER A 49 18.24 5.68 -1.52
N LEU A 50 18.58 4.65 -0.75
CA LEU A 50 19.85 4.61 -0.02
C LEU A 50 21.03 4.40 -0.95
N ASP A 51 20.92 3.56 -1.99
CA ASP A 51 21.97 3.36 -3.00
C ASP A 51 22.22 4.65 -3.80
N ALA A 52 21.17 5.36 -4.20
CA ALA A 52 21.33 6.66 -4.84
C ALA A 52 22.06 7.67 -3.95
N LEU A 53 21.76 7.72 -2.65
CA LEU A 53 22.46 8.59 -1.69
C LEU A 53 23.93 8.16 -1.52
N ALA A 54 24.22 6.86 -1.46
CA ALA A 54 25.57 6.33 -1.41
C ALA A 54 26.38 6.65 -2.66
N LEU A 55 25.71 6.77 -3.83
CA LEU A 55 26.30 7.26 -5.08
C LEU A 55 26.43 8.80 -5.16
N GLY A 56 26.15 9.52 -4.07
CA GLY A 56 26.26 10.98 -4.00
C GLY A 56 25.05 11.74 -4.62
N ALA A 57 23.94 11.07 -4.85
CA ALA A 57 22.75 11.72 -5.41
C ALA A 57 22.13 12.72 -4.42
N SER A 58 21.58 13.82 -4.97
CA SER A 58 20.83 14.81 -4.20
C SER A 58 19.44 14.31 -3.76
N ALA A 59 18.83 14.96 -2.77
CA ALA A 59 17.45 14.71 -2.38
C ALA A 59 16.47 14.84 -3.56
N ALA A 60 16.71 15.76 -4.49
CA ALA A 60 15.94 15.92 -5.73
C ALA A 60 16.04 14.67 -6.64
N THR A 61 17.22 14.09 -6.78
CA THR A 61 17.42 12.85 -7.54
C THR A 61 16.70 11.69 -6.88
N VAL A 62 16.78 11.54 -5.56
CA VAL A 62 16.01 10.53 -4.81
C VAL A 62 14.50 10.73 -4.97
N GLY A 63 14.05 11.99 -4.88
CA GLY A 63 12.64 12.34 -5.14
C GLY A 63 12.19 11.94 -6.54
N SER A 64 13.02 12.18 -7.56
CA SER A 64 12.74 11.78 -8.95
C SER A 64 12.66 10.26 -9.11
N LEU A 65 13.57 9.52 -8.47
CA LEU A 65 13.55 8.06 -8.45
C LEU A 65 12.27 7.52 -7.80
N LEU A 66 11.88 8.05 -6.64
CA LEU A 66 10.66 7.64 -5.96
C LEU A 66 9.39 8.00 -6.74
N ALA A 67 9.38 9.15 -7.41
CA ALA A 67 8.26 9.53 -8.27
C ALA A 67 8.05 8.54 -9.43
N LEU A 68 9.11 7.95 -9.98
CA LEU A 68 9.02 6.99 -11.09
C LEU A 68 8.27 5.72 -10.73
N PHE A 69 8.29 5.29 -9.45
CA PHE A 69 7.48 4.15 -9.01
C PHE A 69 5.97 4.38 -9.18
N ALA A 70 5.53 5.65 -9.25
CA ALA A 70 4.13 6.02 -9.38
C ALA A 70 3.78 6.72 -10.70
N LEU A 71 4.74 7.32 -11.39
CA LEU A 71 4.52 8.16 -12.56
C LEU A 71 3.88 7.38 -13.72
N LEU A 72 4.51 6.29 -14.14
CA LEU A 72 3.96 5.46 -15.23
C LEU A 72 2.65 4.76 -14.82
N PRO A 73 2.54 4.16 -13.61
CA PRO A 73 1.28 3.66 -13.08
C PRO A 73 0.12 4.64 -13.12
N MET A 74 0.36 5.92 -12.87
CA MET A 74 -0.66 6.97 -12.90
C MET A 74 -1.39 7.03 -14.27
N PHE A 75 -0.65 6.88 -15.36
CA PHE A 75 -1.20 6.92 -16.72
C PHE A 75 -1.69 5.56 -17.21
N LEU A 76 -1.03 4.48 -16.83
CA LEU A 76 -1.27 3.14 -17.37
C LEU A 76 -2.33 2.34 -16.60
N GLY A 77 -2.75 2.79 -15.40
CA GLY A 77 -3.66 2.06 -14.53
C GLY A 77 -4.98 1.65 -15.19
N ILE A 78 -5.61 2.55 -15.94
CA ILE A 78 -6.86 2.26 -16.68
C ILE A 78 -6.62 1.22 -17.80
N ALA A 79 -5.50 1.35 -18.52
CA ALA A 79 -5.14 0.41 -19.58
C ALA A 79 -4.87 -1.00 -19.00
N ALA A 80 -4.19 -1.07 -17.86
CA ALA A 80 -3.94 -2.33 -17.15
C ALA A 80 -5.23 -3.01 -16.68
N GLY A 81 -6.20 -2.23 -16.17
CA GLY A 81 -7.52 -2.74 -15.81
C GLY A 81 -8.25 -3.35 -16.99
N ARG A 82 -8.34 -2.61 -18.12
CA ARG A 82 -8.96 -3.12 -19.35
C ARG A 82 -8.26 -4.35 -19.91
N LEU A 83 -6.94 -4.43 -19.76
CA LEU A 83 -6.19 -5.60 -20.17
C LEU A 83 -6.53 -6.80 -19.29
N ALA A 84 -6.59 -6.63 -17.97
CA ALA A 84 -6.98 -7.69 -17.04
C ALA A 84 -8.41 -8.22 -17.33
N ASP A 85 -9.35 -7.33 -17.66
CA ASP A 85 -10.72 -7.73 -18.06
C ASP A 85 -10.72 -8.59 -19.31
N ARG A 86 -9.89 -8.24 -20.31
CA ARG A 86 -9.85 -8.94 -21.62
C ARG A 86 -9.14 -10.28 -21.59
N ILE A 87 -8.00 -10.38 -20.89
CA ILE A 87 -7.12 -11.56 -20.94
C ILE A 87 -7.14 -12.37 -19.64
N GLY A 88 -7.96 -11.96 -18.65
CA GLY A 88 -7.99 -12.55 -17.30
C GLY A 88 -6.84 -12.07 -16.43
N VAL A 89 -6.93 -12.33 -15.12
CA VAL A 89 -5.98 -11.79 -14.12
C VAL A 89 -4.61 -12.47 -14.11
N ARG A 90 -4.54 -13.74 -14.49
CA ARG A 90 -3.31 -14.56 -14.39
C ARG A 90 -2.14 -14.00 -15.20
N LYS A 91 -2.38 -13.63 -16.45
CA LYS A 91 -1.32 -13.14 -17.36
C LYS A 91 -0.73 -11.80 -16.88
N PRO A 92 -1.53 -10.78 -16.51
CA PRO A 92 -1.00 -9.55 -15.93
C PRO A 92 -0.26 -9.76 -14.62
N MET A 93 -0.75 -10.65 -13.74
CA MET A 93 -0.06 -11.00 -12.49
C MET A 93 1.30 -11.64 -12.75
N LEU A 94 1.37 -12.59 -13.68
CA LEU A 94 2.62 -13.27 -14.04
C LEU A 94 3.61 -12.27 -14.67
N ALA A 95 3.18 -11.49 -15.65
CA ALA A 95 4.02 -10.47 -16.29
C ALA A 95 4.52 -9.43 -15.28
N GLY A 96 3.63 -8.96 -14.38
CA GLY A 96 4.00 -8.06 -13.30
C GLY A 96 5.03 -8.66 -12.35
N SER A 97 4.89 -9.94 -11.96
CA SER A 97 5.87 -10.61 -11.09
C SER A 97 7.22 -10.78 -11.78
N ILE A 98 7.24 -11.15 -13.06
CA ILE A 98 8.48 -11.24 -13.86
C ILE A 98 9.15 -9.86 -13.93
N GLY A 99 8.40 -8.82 -14.26
CA GLY A 99 8.93 -7.46 -14.31
C GLY A 99 9.47 -6.98 -12.96
N MET A 100 8.83 -7.36 -11.83
CA MET A 100 9.35 -7.08 -10.48
C MET A 100 10.69 -7.77 -10.21
N ALA A 101 10.84 -9.05 -10.60
CA ALA A 101 12.11 -9.77 -10.47
C ALA A 101 13.21 -9.12 -11.33
N VAL A 102 12.88 -8.81 -12.59
CA VAL A 102 13.82 -8.17 -13.53
C VAL A 102 14.22 -6.78 -13.01
N SER A 103 13.27 -5.98 -12.52
CA SER A 103 13.57 -4.64 -12.00
C SER A 103 14.55 -4.66 -10.82
N ALA A 104 14.48 -5.65 -9.95
CA ALA A 104 15.39 -5.81 -8.83
C ALA A 104 16.77 -6.39 -9.26
N ILE A 105 16.81 -7.20 -10.32
CA ILE A 105 18.07 -7.74 -10.85
C ILE A 105 18.90 -6.66 -11.56
N ILE A 106 18.29 -5.68 -12.22
CA ILE A 106 19.02 -4.67 -12.99
C ILE A 106 20.11 -3.98 -12.17
N PRO A 107 19.87 -3.41 -10.98
CA PRO A 107 20.93 -2.77 -10.20
C PRO A 107 21.96 -3.75 -9.61
N THR A 108 21.60 -5.04 -9.51
CA THR A 108 22.54 -6.09 -9.10
C THR A 108 23.66 -6.27 -10.13
N VAL A 109 23.31 -6.23 -11.43
CA VAL A 109 24.20 -6.48 -12.55
C VAL A 109 24.84 -5.18 -13.07
N LEU A 110 24.02 -4.14 -13.21
CA LEU A 110 24.38 -2.84 -13.76
C LEU A 110 24.30 -1.77 -12.65
N PRO A 111 25.42 -1.48 -11.94
CA PRO A 111 25.39 -0.48 -10.87
C PRO A 111 25.34 0.95 -11.44
N GLY A 112 24.81 1.87 -10.65
CA GLY A 112 24.81 3.30 -10.93
C GLY A 112 23.41 3.89 -11.12
N LEU A 113 23.35 5.23 -11.08
CA LEU A 113 22.08 5.97 -11.14
C LEU A 113 21.18 5.60 -12.33
N PRO A 114 21.68 5.44 -13.57
CA PRO A 114 20.82 5.06 -14.69
C PRO A 114 20.07 3.74 -14.47
N ALA A 115 20.74 2.74 -13.88
CA ALA A 115 20.09 1.46 -13.55
C ALA A 115 19.01 1.61 -12.49
N LEU A 116 19.21 2.49 -11.50
CA LEU A 116 18.19 2.79 -10.48
C LEU A 116 16.95 3.45 -11.09
N PHE A 117 17.11 4.37 -12.07
CA PHE A 117 15.99 4.97 -12.78
C PHE A 117 15.18 3.94 -13.56
N VAL A 118 15.85 3.06 -14.30
CA VAL A 118 15.19 1.97 -15.05
C VAL A 118 14.49 1.01 -14.08
N ALA A 119 15.15 0.62 -12.99
CA ALA A 119 14.61 -0.27 -11.98
C ALA A 119 13.36 0.32 -11.30
N ALA A 120 13.38 1.60 -10.93
CA ALA A 120 12.26 2.29 -10.32
C ALA A 120 11.03 2.35 -11.27
N ALA A 121 11.24 2.75 -12.52
CA ALA A 121 10.18 2.82 -13.52
C ALA A 121 9.57 1.44 -13.81
N LEU A 122 10.42 0.43 -14.01
CA LEU A 122 9.99 -0.94 -14.28
C LEU A 122 9.27 -1.55 -13.07
N SER A 123 9.76 -1.33 -11.83
CA SER A 123 9.09 -1.78 -10.60
C SER A 123 7.68 -1.21 -10.51
N GLY A 124 7.52 0.10 -10.76
CA GLY A 124 6.23 0.76 -10.69
C GLY A 124 5.20 0.16 -11.63
N VAL A 125 5.54 0.04 -12.91
CA VAL A 125 4.64 -0.53 -13.95
C VAL A 125 4.34 -2.00 -13.66
N SER A 126 5.34 -2.77 -13.28
CA SER A 126 5.21 -4.21 -13.02
C SER A 126 4.33 -4.47 -11.82
N PHE A 127 4.55 -3.74 -10.74
CA PHE A 127 3.70 -3.85 -9.55
C PHE A 127 2.27 -3.41 -9.82
N MET A 128 2.06 -2.32 -10.56
CA MET A 128 0.72 -1.86 -10.95
C MET A 128 -0.05 -2.93 -11.73
N ALA A 129 0.58 -3.57 -12.73
CA ALA A 129 -0.05 -4.63 -13.50
C ALA A 129 -0.45 -5.81 -12.61
N PHE A 130 0.43 -6.21 -11.67
CA PHE A 130 0.15 -7.24 -10.68
C PHE A 130 -0.98 -6.82 -9.72
N GLN A 131 -0.92 -5.61 -9.17
CA GLN A 131 -1.84 -5.12 -8.15
C GLN A 131 -3.25 -4.95 -8.68
N VAL A 132 -3.43 -4.37 -9.88
CA VAL A 132 -4.75 -4.21 -10.50
C VAL A 132 -5.43 -5.57 -10.68
N ALA A 133 -4.70 -6.55 -11.21
CA ALA A 133 -5.21 -7.90 -11.39
C ALA A 133 -5.50 -8.60 -10.04
N THR A 134 -4.66 -8.40 -9.02
CA THR A 134 -4.87 -8.93 -7.67
C THR A 134 -6.11 -8.34 -7.01
N GLN A 135 -6.33 -7.02 -7.13
CA GLN A 135 -7.52 -6.36 -6.59
C GLN A 135 -8.79 -6.87 -7.27
N TYR A 136 -8.77 -7.03 -8.59
CA TYR A 136 -9.87 -7.62 -9.33
C TYR A 136 -10.18 -9.05 -8.83
N ALA A 137 -9.16 -9.91 -8.77
CA ALA A 137 -9.32 -11.28 -8.26
C ALA A 137 -9.86 -11.30 -6.82
N THR A 138 -9.39 -10.39 -5.95
CA THR A 138 -9.87 -10.26 -4.58
C THR A 138 -11.36 -9.96 -4.50
N GLY A 139 -11.87 -9.12 -5.41
CA GLY A 139 -13.29 -8.78 -5.48
C GLY A 139 -14.19 -9.90 -6.00
N GLU A 140 -13.62 -10.79 -6.85
CA GLU A 140 -14.40 -11.86 -7.50
C GLU A 140 -14.29 -13.21 -6.77
N MET A 141 -13.27 -13.40 -5.91
CA MET A 141 -13.08 -14.66 -5.20
C MET A 141 -13.91 -14.75 -3.92
N GLY A 142 -14.58 -15.89 -3.75
CA GLY A 142 -15.37 -16.21 -2.56
C GLY A 142 -16.88 -16.07 -2.75
N PRO A 143 -17.67 -16.36 -1.70
CA PRO A 143 -19.12 -16.30 -1.76
C PRO A 143 -19.62 -14.84 -1.84
N PRO A 144 -20.87 -14.62 -2.27
CA PRO A 144 -21.51 -13.30 -2.21
C PRO A 144 -21.38 -12.67 -0.82
N GLY A 145 -21.00 -11.40 -0.75
CA GLY A 145 -20.76 -10.68 0.51
C GLY A 145 -19.36 -10.81 1.11
N ALA A 146 -18.49 -11.68 0.60
CA ALA A 146 -17.12 -11.84 1.10
C ALA A 146 -16.17 -10.69 0.71
N ARG A 147 -16.55 -9.82 -0.24
CA ARG A 147 -15.69 -8.75 -0.80
C ARG A 147 -15.00 -7.90 0.27
N THR A 148 -15.78 -7.36 1.21
CA THR A 148 -15.23 -6.49 2.27
C THR A 148 -14.20 -7.23 3.13
N ARG A 149 -14.48 -8.47 3.51
CA ARG A 149 -13.56 -9.32 4.26
C ARG A 149 -12.28 -9.59 3.45
N ASN A 150 -12.42 -9.92 2.18
CA ASN A 150 -11.30 -10.24 1.30
C ASN A 150 -10.36 -9.04 1.11
N TYR A 151 -10.90 -7.84 0.86
CA TYR A 151 -10.10 -6.62 0.80
C TYR A 151 -9.44 -6.29 2.15
N GLY A 152 -10.12 -6.56 3.28
CA GLY A 152 -9.55 -6.42 4.61
C GLY A 152 -8.34 -7.35 4.81
N LEU A 153 -8.46 -8.63 4.44
CA LEU A 153 -7.35 -9.59 4.53
C LEU A 153 -6.18 -9.25 3.60
N LEU A 154 -6.47 -8.78 2.37
CA LEU A 154 -5.44 -8.28 1.46
C LEU A 154 -4.70 -7.07 2.06
N ALA A 155 -5.43 -6.15 2.68
CA ALA A 155 -4.83 -4.98 3.33
C ALA A 155 -3.92 -5.37 4.52
N VAL A 156 -4.31 -6.40 5.29
CA VAL A 156 -3.45 -6.98 6.35
C VAL A 156 -2.17 -7.55 5.74
N GLY A 157 -2.27 -8.32 4.65
CA GLY A 157 -1.11 -8.84 3.93
C GLY A 157 -0.18 -7.72 3.45
N TYR A 158 -0.73 -6.66 2.86
CA TYR A 158 0.07 -5.51 2.41
C TYR A 158 0.70 -4.72 3.57
N SER A 159 0.04 -4.65 4.72
CA SER A 159 0.66 -4.05 5.92
C SER A 159 1.86 -4.88 6.41
N THR A 160 1.75 -6.21 6.38
CA THR A 160 2.86 -7.11 6.72
C THR A 160 4.06 -6.90 5.80
N SER A 161 3.83 -6.80 4.49
CA SER A 161 4.91 -6.52 3.53
C SER A 161 5.50 -5.11 3.65
N SER A 162 4.72 -4.14 4.11
CA SER A 162 5.21 -2.78 4.40
C SER A 162 6.14 -2.73 5.63
N ILE A 163 6.00 -3.70 6.55
CA ILE A 163 6.93 -3.89 7.66
C ILE A 163 8.19 -4.63 7.17
N LEU A 164 7.99 -5.77 6.51
CA LEU A 164 9.09 -6.68 6.15
C LEU A 164 9.97 -6.12 5.03
N GLY A 165 9.41 -5.40 4.05
CA GLY A 165 10.16 -4.87 2.91
C GLY A 165 11.33 -3.98 3.32
N PRO A 166 11.11 -2.88 4.03
CA PRO A 166 12.17 -2.00 4.54
C PRO A 166 13.14 -2.71 5.48
N LEU A 167 12.63 -3.64 6.30
CA LEU A 167 13.46 -4.40 7.25
C LEU A 167 14.46 -5.31 6.51
N VAL A 168 13.97 -6.10 5.56
CA VAL A 168 14.81 -6.98 4.73
C VAL A 168 15.83 -6.15 3.95
N ALA A 169 15.39 -5.04 3.33
CA ALA A 169 16.29 -4.15 2.62
C ALA A 169 17.41 -3.60 3.52
N GLY A 170 17.03 -2.97 4.64
CA GLY A 170 17.99 -2.35 5.55
C GLY A 170 18.99 -3.34 6.14
N LEU A 171 18.51 -4.48 6.67
CA LEU A 171 19.36 -5.53 7.22
C LEU A 171 20.34 -6.09 6.16
N THR A 172 19.84 -6.33 4.94
CA THR A 172 20.70 -6.89 3.88
C THR A 172 21.74 -5.86 3.42
N ILE A 173 21.39 -4.56 3.35
CA ILE A 173 22.34 -3.50 2.99
C ILE A 173 23.47 -3.44 4.01
N ASP A 174 23.16 -3.41 5.30
CA ASP A 174 24.20 -3.28 6.34
C ASP A 174 25.12 -4.49 6.44
N HIS A 175 24.63 -5.71 6.21
CA HIS A 175 25.40 -6.93 6.34
C HIS A 175 26.11 -7.36 5.06
N ALA A 176 25.56 -7.05 3.89
CA ALA A 176 26.04 -7.57 2.61
C ALA A 176 26.18 -6.50 1.51
N GLY A 177 25.66 -5.29 1.72
CA GLY A 177 25.68 -4.19 0.75
C GLY A 177 24.50 -4.15 -0.21
N PHE A 178 24.51 -3.16 -1.10
CA PHE A 178 23.37 -2.85 -1.97
C PHE A 178 23.08 -3.94 -3.01
N ARG A 179 24.12 -4.47 -3.69
CA ARG A 179 23.92 -5.50 -4.72
C ARG A 179 23.24 -6.77 -4.18
N PRO A 180 23.69 -7.38 -3.06
CA PRO A 180 22.96 -8.48 -2.43
C PRO A 180 21.55 -8.10 -1.98
N ALA A 181 21.30 -6.87 -1.53
CA ALA A 181 19.97 -6.43 -1.16
C ALA A 181 19.01 -6.46 -2.36
N PHE A 182 19.43 -5.95 -3.52
CA PHE A 182 18.68 -6.07 -4.77
C PHE A 182 18.47 -7.53 -5.18
N ALA A 183 19.50 -8.38 -5.06
CA ALA A 183 19.41 -9.80 -5.37
C ALA A 183 18.39 -10.52 -4.47
N VAL A 184 18.44 -10.29 -3.16
CA VAL A 184 17.45 -10.86 -2.20
C VAL A 184 16.03 -10.41 -2.54
N LEU A 185 15.84 -9.13 -2.84
CA LEU A 185 14.52 -8.61 -3.23
C LEU A 185 14.03 -9.21 -4.54
N SER A 186 14.91 -9.58 -5.48
CA SER A 186 14.55 -10.24 -6.74
C SER A 186 14.05 -11.68 -6.57
N LEU A 187 14.40 -12.34 -5.45
CA LEU A 187 13.96 -13.71 -5.16
C LEU A 187 12.49 -13.75 -4.73
N MET A 188 11.98 -12.70 -4.09
CA MET A 188 10.60 -12.68 -3.57
C MET A 188 9.55 -12.87 -4.69
N PRO A 189 9.65 -12.19 -5.86
CA PRO A 189 8.72 -12.38 -6.96
C PRO A 189 8.81 -13.77 -7.63
N LEU A 190 9.87 -14.56 -7.40
CA LEU A 190 9.97 -15.91 -7.94
C LEU A 190 8.86 -16.84 -7.40
N VAL A 191 8.42 -16.60 -6.16
CA VAL A 191 7.29 -17.35 -5.58
C VAL A 191 6.02 -17.15 -6.38
N PRO A 192 5.51 -15.91 -6.60
CA PRO A 192 4.37 -15.68 -7.47
C PRO A 192 4.61 -16.15 -8.91
N ILE A 193 5.80 -16.02 -9.49
CA ILE A 193 6.10 -16.54 -10.83
C ILE A 193 5.87 -18.05 -10.87
N ALA A 194 6.49 -18.81 -9.97
CA ALA A 194 6.39 -20.26 -9.93
C ALA A 194 4.93 -20.73 -9.73
N VAL A 195 4.22 -20.09 -8.80
CA VAL A 195 2.84 -20.45 -8.49
C VAL A 195 1.89 -20.11 -9.65
N LEU A 196 2.02 -18.93 -10.26
CA LEU A 196 1.18 -18.52 -11.39
C LEU A 196 1.49 -19.31 -12.66
N ALA A 197 2.76 -19.64 -12.92
CA ALA A 197 3.17 -20.46 -14.05
C ALA A 197 2.71 -21.93 -13.92
N SER A 198 2.64 -22.46 -12.69
CA SER A 198 2.19 -23.84 -12.45
C SER A 198 0.72 -24.09 -12.81
N ASN A 199 -0.06 -23.08 -13.03
CA ASN A 199 -1.50 -23.13 -13.36
C ASN A 199 -2.39 -23.85 -12.32
N ARG A 200 -1.89 -24.05 -11.09
CA ARG A 200 -2.56 -24.86 -10.05
C ARG A 200 -3.59 -24.09 -9.22
N ILE A 201 -3.64 -22.74 -9.35
CA ILE A 201 -4.60 -21.91 -8.62
C ILE A 201 -5.73 -21.52 -9.54
N ALA A 202 -6.98 -21.73 -9.09
CA ALA A 202 -8.15 -21.20 -9.76
C ALA A 202 -8.22 -19.69 -9.54
N LEU A 203 -8.05 -18.91 -10.62
CA LEU A 203 -8.17 -17.45 -10.64
C LEU A 203 -9.32 -17.06 -11.57
N PRO A 204 -9.96 -15.90 -11.34
CA PRO A 204 -11.01 -15.38 -12.23
C PRO A 204 -10.53 -15.28 -13.67
N GLY A 205 -11.37 -15.75 -14.59
CA GLY A 205 -11.16 -15.69 -16.03
C GLY A 205 -11.47 -14.30 -16.62
N PRO A 206 -11.37 -14.16 -17.94
CA PRO A 206 -11.81 -12.95 -18.64
C PRO A 206 -13.30 -12.70 -18.45
N HIS A 207 -13.67 -11.44 -18.23
CA HIS A 207 -15.08 -11.01 -18.24
C HIS A 207 -15.29 -10.01 -19.37
N PRO A 208 -16.46 -10.03 -20.05
CA PRO A 208 -16.78 -9.00 -21.02
C PRO A 208 -16.80 -7.65 -20.32
N ALA A 209 -16.02 -6.71 -20.86
CA ALA A 209 -15.90 -5.37 -20.32
C ALA A 209 -17.30 -4.70 -20.29
N HIS A 210 -17.83 -4.45 -19.12
CA HIS A 210 -18.93 -3.52 -18.98
C HIS A 210 -18.37 -2.13 -19.31
N ALA A 211 -18.92 -1.51 -20.35
CA ALA A 211 -18.61 -0.13 -20.70
C ALA A 211 -19.03 0.77 -19.51
N ALA A 212 -18.07 1.06 -18.64
CA ALA A 212 -18.30 2.07 -17.62
C ALA A 212 -18.46 3.40 -18.36
N HIS A 213 -19.65 3.97 -18.29
CA HIS A 213 -19.89 5.33 -18.74
C HIS A 213 -19.02 6.23 -17.88
N VAL A 214 -17.97 6.80 -18.48
CA VAL A 214 -17.14 7.82 -17.86
C VAL A 214 -17.99 9.08 -17.76
N ARG A 215 -18.83 9.16 -16.72
CA ARG A 215 -19.44 10.42 -16.32
C ARG A 215 -18.30 11.34 -15.81
N ARG A 216 -18.50 12.65 -15.91
CA ARG A 216 -17.52 13.63 -15.48
C ARG A 216 -17.35 13.55 -13.94
N ALA A 217 -16.46 12.67 -13.46
CA ALA A 217 -16.18 12.51 -12.04
C ALA A 217 -15.71 13.83 -11.37
N LEU A 218 -15.20 14.77 -12.17
CA LEU A 218 -14.81 16.11 -11.72
C LEU A 218 -15.97 16.94 -11.18
N ASP A 219 -17.22 16.64 -11.54
CA ASP A 219 -18.40 17.34 -10.97
C ASP A 219 -18.53 17.14 -9.46
N LEU A 220 -17.95 16.05 -8.93
CA LEU A 220 -17.91 15.80 -7.49
C LEU A 220 -17.07 16.82 -6.73
N LEU A 221 -16.09 17.44 -7.39
CA LEU A 221 -15.26 18.51 -6.82
C LEU A 221 -16.04 19.82 -6.65
N GLY A 222 -17.17 20.01 -7.35
CA GLY A 222 -18.09 21.14 -7.15
C GLY A 222 -18.85 21.08 -5.82
N ASN A 223 -18.97 19.91 -5.20
CA ASN A 223 -19.58 19.77 -3.88
C ASN A 223 -18.58 20.14 -2.79
N ARG A 224 -18.81 21.28 -2.11
CA ARG A 224 -17.90 21.80 -1.07
C ARG A 224 -17.60 20.80 0.05
N THR A 225 -18.55 19.94 0.41
CA THR A 225 -18.37 18.95 1.49
C THR A 225 -17.46 17.81 1.02
N LEU A 226 -17.69 17.28 -0.19
CA LEU A 226 -16.81 16.28 -0.78
C LEU A 226 -15.42 16.83 -1.06
N LEU A 227 -15.33 18.08 -1.57
CA LEU A 227 -14.05 18.75 -1.79
C LEU A 227 -13.21 18.81 -0.51
N ARG A 228 -13.83 19.14 0.64
CA ARG A 228 -13.12 19.13 1.94
C ARG A 228 -12.57 17.75 2.26
N VAL A 229 -13.34 16.68 2.05
CA VAL A 229 -12.87 15.30 2.28
C VAL A 229 -11.72 14.95 1.35
N PHE A 230 -11.78 15.35 0.08
CA PHE A 230 -10.68 15.14 -0.87
C PHE A 230 -9.44 15.94 -0.48
N VAL A 231 -9.58 17.18 -0.03
CA VAL A 231 -8.44 18.01 0.44
C VAL A 231 -7.78 17.35 1.66
N ILE A 232 -8.55 16.91 2.65
CA ILE A 232 -8.04 16.22 3.83
C ILE A 232 -7.34 14.92 3.44
N ASN A 233 -7.92 14.15 2.49
CA ASN A 233 -7.26 12.95 1.96
C ASN A 233 -5.94 13.29 1.27
N GLY A 234 -5.89 14.36 0.49
CA GLY A 234 -4.64 14.85 -0.12
C GLY A 234 -3.58 15.22 0.92
N MET A 235 -3.97 15.93 1.98
CA MET A 235 -3.05 16.29 3.07
C MET A 235 -2.49 15.06 3.79
N THR A 236 -3.31 14.05 4.06
CA THR A 236 -2.84 12.78 4.65
C THR A 236 -1.94 12.00 3.69
N ALA A 237 -2.21 12.05 2.37
CA ALA A 237 -1.37 11.43 1.35
C ALA A 237 -0.01 12.15 1.25
N VAL A 238 0.03 13.48 1.29
CA VAL A 238 1.27 14.27 1.34
C VAL A 238 2.13 13.84 2.54
N ALA A 239 1.53 13.76 3.72
CA ALA A 239 2.26 13.34 4.92
C ALA A 239 2.80 11.91 4.79
N TRP A 240 2.02 10.98 4.24
CA TRP A 240 2.46 9.60 4.01
C TRP A 240 3.65 9.51 3.06
N GLU A 241 3.54 10.14 1.90
CA GLU A 241 4.60 10.10 0.87
C GLU A 241 5.86 10.83 1.34
N LEU A 242 5.69 11.97 2.06
CA LEU A 242 6.82 12.69 2.63
C LEU A 242 7.59 11.84 3.65
N HIS A 243 6.90 11.09 4.53
CA HIS A 243 7.56 10.19 5.47
C HIS A 243 8.43 9.15 4.74
N THR A 244 7.90 8.56 3.67
CA THR A 244 8.62 7.54 2.88
C THR A 244 9.85 8.13 2.16
N LEU A 245 9.76 9.38 1.69
CA LEU A 245 10.86 10.12 1.08
C LEU A 245 11.89 10.57 2.12
N PHE A 246 11.39 11.16 3.21
CA PHE A 246 12.19 11.83 4.22
C PHE A 246 13.08 10.87 5.01
N VAL A 247 12.54 9.74 5.48
CA VAL A 247 13.27 8.84 6.38
C VAL A 247 14.60 8.33 5.81
N PRO A 248 14.69 7.86 4.55
CA PRO A 248 15.99 7.48 3.96
C PRO A 248 16.95 8.68 3.82
N ILE A 249 16.45 9.84 3.37
CA ILE A 249 17.28 11.02 3.12
C ILE A 249 17.81 11.59 4.44
N TYR A 250 16.95 11.82 5.41
CA TYR A 250 17.32 12.39 6.71
C TYR A 250 18.16 11.39 7.53
N GLY A 251 17.76 10.13 7.57
CA GLY A 251 18.52 9.08 8.25
C GLY A 251 19.95 9.00 7.73
N ASN A 252 20.13 9.01 6.41
CA ASN A 252 21.45 9.05 5.80
C ASN A 252 22.23 10.33 6.15
N SER A 253 21.59 11.50 6.17
CA SER A 253 22.25 12.78 6.48
C SER A 253 22.75 12.89 7.91
N ILE A 254 22.13 12.17 8.86
CA ILE A 254 22.59 12.09 10.27
C ILE A 254 23.39 10.82 10.57
N GLY A 255 23.80 10.07 9.53
CA GLY A 255 24.68 8.91 9.65
C GLY A 255 24.02 7.63 10.18
N LEU A 256 22.70 7.48 10.08
CA LEU A 256 22.03 6.23 10.47
C LEU A 256 22.35 5.10 9.49
N SER A 257 22.47 3.88 10.02
CA SER A 257 22.61 2.68 9.21
C SER A 257 21.32 2.37 8.41
N ALA A 258 21.46 1.61 7.33
CA ALA A 258 20.33 1.19 6.51
C ALA A 258 19.32 0.35 7.32
N SER A 259 19.79 -0.48 8.26
CA SER A 259 18.93 -1.21 9.20
C SER A 259 18.11 -0.27 10.07
N SER A 260 18.71 0.81 10.58
CA SER A 260 17.99 1.82 11.38
C SER A 260 16.90 2.51 10.55
N VAL A 261 17.21 2.89 9.31
CA VAL A 261 16.22 3.45 8.36
C VAL A 261 15.09 2.44 8.10
N GLY A 262 15.43 1.17 7.86
CA GLY A 262 14.46 0.09 7.69
C GLY A 262 13.56 -0.10 8.91
N LEU A 263 14.13 -0.05 10.12
CA LEU A 263 13.39 -0.16 11.39
C LEU A 263 12.45 1.03 11.63
N ILE A 264 12.86 2.26 11.31
CA ILE A 264 12.03 3.46 11.41
C ILE A 264 10.80 3.33 10.50
N LEU A 265 10.98 2.91 9.25
CA LEU A 265 9.89 2.67 8.32
C LEU A 265 8.99 1.50 8.75
N ALA A 266 9.58 0.43 9.30
CA ALA A 266 8.84 -0.70 9.85
C ALA A 266 8.03 -0.31 11.09
N ALA A 267 8.56 0.58 11.96
CA ALA A 267 7.83 1.12 13.11
C ALA A 267 6.57 1.89 12.67
N PHE A 268 6.69 2.75 11.66
CA PHE A 268 5.55 3.44 11.05
C PHE A 268 4.51 2.44 10.51
N ALA A 269 4.95 1.45 9.73
CA ALA A 269 4.07 0.44 9.15
C ALA A 269 3.40 -0.42 10.23
N SER A 270 4.12 -0.79 11.29
CA SER A 270 3.58 -1.52 12.45
C SER A 270 2.50 -0.74 13.18
N ALA A 271 2.70 0.57 13.36
CA ALA A 271 1.72 1.45 13.97
C ALA A 271 0.45 1.56 13.10
N THR A 272 0.60 1.71 11.77
CA THR A 272 -0.54 1.74 10.85
C THR A 272 -1.31 0.42 10.84
N PHE A 273 -0.63 -0.71 10.97
CA PHE A 273 -1.25 -2.02 11.10
C PHE A 273 -2.02 -2.12 12.41
N THR A 274 -1.38 -1.79 13.54
CA THR A 274 -1.98 -1.85 14.88
C THR A 274 -3.23 -0.99 15.00
N ILE A 275 -3.17 0.25 14.53
CA ILE A 275 -4.31 1.16 14.62
C ILE A 275 -5.49 0.71 13.74
N ARG A 276 -5.21 0.11 12.57
CA ARG A 276 -6.25 -0.45 11.71
C ARG A 276 -6.98 -1.62 12.36
N LEU A 277 -6.28 -2.46 13.10
CA LEU A 277 -6.91 -3.53 13.90
C LEU A 277 -7.76 -2.96 15.04
N ALA A 278 -7.35 -1.85 15.64
CA ALA A 278 -8.09 -1.17 16.69
C ALA A 278 -9.28 -0.32 16.19
N MET A 279 -9.38 -0.06 14.87
CA MET A 279 -10.42 0.80 14.28
C MET A 279 -11.86 0.44 14.68
N PRO A 280 -12.29 -0.84 14.71
CA PRO A 280 -13.65 -1.17 15.10
C PRO A 280 -14.00 -0.76 16.54
N LEU A 281 -12.98 -0.73 17.42
CA LEU A 281 -13.15 -0.29 18.82
C LEU A 281 -13.20 1.24 18.92
N ILE A 282 -12.36 1.93 18.16
CA ILE A 282 -12.29 3.40 18.11
C ILE A 282 -13.57 3.98 17.52
N ALA A 283 -14.04 3.41 16.40
CA ALA A 283 -15.25 3.87 15.71
C ALA A 283 -16.53 3.73 16.54
N LYS A 284 -16.55 2.82 17.52
CA LYS A 284 -17.67 2.72 18.48
C LYS A 284 -17.73 3.86 19.50
N ARG A 285 -16.59 4.52 19.77
CA ARG A 285 -16.46 5.51 20.85
C ARG A 285 -16.31 6.95 20.34
N LEU A 286 -15.75 7.13 19.16
CA LEU A 286 -15.43 8.44 18.61
C LEU A 286 -16.00 8.60 17.20
N PRO A 287 -16.67 9.73 16.89
CA PRO A 287 -17.14 10.02 15.55
C PRO A 287 -15.94 10.28 14.60
N GLU A 288 -16.13 9.96 13.31
CA GLU A 288 -15.08 9.97 12.29
C GLU A 288 -14.34 11.31 12.21
N HIS A 289 -15.04 12.42 12.30
CA HIS A 289 -14.43 13.75 12.22
C HIS A 289 -13.48 14.04 13.40
N ARG A 290 -13.80 13.57 14.62
CA ARG A 290 -12.91 13.72 15.79
C ARG A 290 -11.65 12.87 15.66
N VAL A 291 -11.81 11.62 15.21
CA VAL A 291 -10.68 10.72 14.96
C VAL A 291 -9.74 11.35 13.94
N LEU A 292 -10.29 11.86 12.83
CA LEU A 292 -9.52 12.51 11.78
C LEU A 292 -8.84 13.80 12.26
N THR A 293 -9.53 14.62 13.06
CA THR A 293 -8.96 15.82 13.68
C THR A 293 -7.76 15.49 14.56
N LEU A 294 -7.90 14.51 15.46
CA LEU A 294 -6.82 14.06 16.35
C LEU A 294 -5.64 13.47 15.56
N ALA A 295 -5.93 12.69 14.52
CA ALA A 295 -4.92 12.13 13.64
C ALA A 295 -4.09 13.21 12.95
N LEU A 296 -4.73 14.25 12.41
CA LEU A 296 -4.06 15.35 11.71
C LEU A 296 -3.24 16.23 12.66
N TYR A 297 -3.75 16.58 13.84
CA TYR A 297 -2.97 17.34 14.82
C TYR A 297 -1.82 16.52 15.40
N GLY A 298 -2.04 15.23 15.68
CA GLY A 298 -0.98 14.32 16.12
C GLY A 298 0.13 14.21 15.08
N ALA A 299 -0.23 14.03 13.80
CA ALA A 299 0.74 14.01 12.72
C ALA A 299 1.47 15.35 12.55
N ALA A 300 0.77 16.49 12.69
CA ALA A 300 1.37 17.81 12.66
C ALA A 300 2.41 17.99 13.79
N ALA A 301 2.08 17.58 15.00
CA ALA A 301 3.00 17.63 16.15
C ALA A 301 4.24 16.77 15.92
N VAL A 302 4.07 15.58 15.34
CA VAL A 302 5.21 14.71 15.00
C VAL A 302 6.10 15.36 13.96
N TYR A 303 5.55 15.89 12.86
CA TYR A 303 6.34 16.57 11.84
C TYR A 303 7.07 17.81 12.36
N LEU A 304 6.49 18.51 13.35
CA LEU A 304 7.15 19.62 14.03
C LEU A 304 8.36 19.14 14.85
N ALA A 305 8.25 17.96 15.49
CA ALA A 305 9.25 17.41 16.39
C ALA A 305 10.42 16.70 15.66
N ILE A 306 10.20 16.11 14.49
CA ILE A 306 11.19 15.33 13.75
C ILE A 306 12.54 16.06 13.56
N PRO A 307 12.60 17.38 13.18
CA PRO A 307 13.87 18.05 12.94
C PRO A 307 14.78 18.16 14.18
N PHE A 308 14.23 17.97 15.37
CA PHE A 308 14.97 18.00 16.64
C PHE A 308 15.49 16.62 17.07
N SER A 309 15.23 15.58 16.24
CA SER A 309 15.57 14.19 16.56
C SER A 309 16.81 13.78 15.78
N HIS A 310 17.86 13.37 16.48
CA HIS A 310 19.16 13.04 15.90
C HIS A 310 19.55 11.57 16.12
N ASP A 311 18.67 10.76 16.68
CA ASP A 311 18.92 9.35 16.97
C ASP A 311 17.80 8.45 16.41
N ALA A 312 18.15 7.17 16.15
CA ALA A 312 17.25 6.21 15.57
C ALA A 312 16.03 5.90 16.46
N SER A 313 16.23 5.85 17.78
CA SER A 313 15.17 5.47 18.74
C SER A 313 14.06 6.52 18.79
N THR A 314 14.45 7.80 18.86
CA THR A 314 13.50 8.91 18.83
C THR A 314 12.75 8.97 17.49
N LEU A 315 13.47 8.79 16.36
CA LEU A 315 12.82 8.73 15.04
C LEU A 315 11.88 7.54 14.89
N MET A 316 12.22 6.37 15.46
CA MET A 316 11.32 5.21 15.48
C MET A 316 10.04 5.50 16.27
N LEU A 317 10.17 6.11 17.45
CA LEU A 317 9.03 6.49 18.28
C LEU A 317 8.13 7.52 17.56
N LEU A 318 8.72 8.57 17.00
CA LEU A 318 7.99 9.58 16.24
C LEU A 318 7.32 8.99 15.00
N SER A 319 8.01 8.12 14.26
CA SER A 319 7.44 7.41 13.11
C SER A 319 6.31 6.47 13.51
N PHE A 320 6.42 5.80 14.65
CA PHE A 320 5.33 5.00 15.22
C PHE A 320 4.11 5.88 15.55
N CYS A 321 4.31 6.99 16.26
CA CYS A 321 3.24 7.94 16.56
C CYS A 321 2.58 8.50 15.29
N LEU A 322 3.39 8.84 14.27
CA LEU A 322 2.90 9.27 12.96
C LEU A 322 2.06 8.20 12.28
N GLY A 323 2.52 6.95 12.33
CA GLY A 323 1.81 5.79 11.78
C GLY A 323 0.46 5.55 12.43
N LEU A 324 0.33 5.75 13.76
CA LEU A 324 -0.96 5.69 14.46
C LEU A 324 -1.92 6.76 13.92
N GLY A 325 -1.46 8.00 13.73
CA GLY A 325 -2.27 9.08 13.18
C GLY A 325 -2.69 8.84 11.74
N LEU A 326 -1.74 8.66 10.84
CA LEU A 326 -2.01 8.51 9.40
C LEU A 326 -2.71 7.19 9.06
N GLY A 327 -2.49 6.12 9.86
CA GLY A 327 -3.16 4.84 9.69
C GLY A 327 -4.68 4.91 9.87
N MET A 328 -5.16 5.82 10.71
CA MET A 328 -6.61 6.09 10.87
C MET A 328 -7.21 6.87 9.70
N GLY A 329 -6.42 7.69 9.02
CA GLY A 329 -6.91 8.63 8.01
C GLY A 329 -7.64 7.96 6.85
N GLN A 330 -7.06 6.93 6.26
CA GLN A 330 -7.65 6.26 5.08
C GLN A 330 -9.03 5.62 5.34
N PRO A 331 -9.23 4.81 6.41
CA PRO A 331 -10.56 4.26 6.72
C PRO A 331 -11.59 5.34 7.01
N MET A 332 -11.22 6.41 7.73
CA MET A 332 -12.12 7.51 8.07
C MET A 332 -12.55 8.31 6.83
N VAL A 333 -11.60 8.61 5.93
CA VAL A 333 -11.91 9.26 4.65
C VAL A 333 -12.87 8.41 3.83
N MET A 334 -12.67 7.08 3.77
CA MET A 334 -13.57 6.17 3.05
C MET A 334 -14.97 6.14 3.66
N ALA A 335 -15.08 6.12 4.99
CA ALA A 335 -16.37 6.18 5.69
C ALA A 335 -17.10 7.50 5.39
N LEU A 336 -16.38 8.63 5.45
CA LEU A 336 -16.94 9.95 5.10
C LEU A 336 -17.35 10.03 3.63
N LEU A 337 -16.56 9.51 2.70
CA LEU A 337 -16.93 9.47 1.28
C LEU A 337 -18.19 8.63 1.07
N HIS A 338 -18.30 7.49 1.75
CA HIS A 338 -19.48 6.63 1.63
C HIS A 338 -20.76 7.31 2.15
N SER A 339 -20.65 8.10 3.22
CA SER A 339 -21.79 8.83 3.79
C SER A 339 -22.19 10.09 3.01
N LEU A 340 -21.27 10.69 2.27
CA LEU A 340 -21.44 11.99 1.60
C LEU A 340 -21.58 11.89 0.08
N ALA A 341 -21.14 10.79 -0.52
CA ALA A 341 -21.25 10.59 -1.96
C ALA A 341 -22.72 10.46 -2.37
N PRO A 342 -23.14 11.10 -3.49
CA PRO A 342 -24.48 10.93 -4.01
C PRO A 342 -24.78 9.46 -4.29
N ALA A 343 -26.07 9.05 -4.15
CA ALA A 343 -26.49 7.68 -4.39
C ALA A 343 -26.04 7.18 -5.78
N GLY A 344 -25.43 6.00 -5.83
CA GLY A 344 -24.89 5.40 -7.06
C GLY A 344 -23.59 5.98 -7.59
N ARG A 345 -22.97 7.00 -6.93
CA ARG A 345 -21.71 7.64 -7.38
C ARG A 345 -20.51 7.38 -6.46
N MET A 346 -20.63 6.42 -5.54
CA MET A 346 -19.52 6.08 -4.63
C MET A 346 -18.27 5.58 -5.39
N GLY A 347 -18.46 4.84 -6.48
CA GLY A 347 -17.35 4.38 -7.32
C GLY A 347 -16.57 5.55 -7.96
N GLU A 348 -17.28 6.59 -8.43
CA GLU A 348 -16.66 7.80 -8.97
C GLU A 348 -15.89 8.56 -7.88
N ALA A 349 -16.45 8.70 -6.68
CA ALA A 349 -15.79 9.35 -5.55
C ALA A 349 -14.51 8.59 -5.12
N ALA A 350 -14.56 7.26 -5.10
CA ALA A 350 -13.40 6.43 -4.85
C ALA A 350 -12.33 6.58 -5.96
N GLY A 351 -12.76 6.69 -7.22
CA GLY A 351 -11.88 6.94 -8.36
C GLY A 351 -11.15 8.28 -8.26
N VAL A 352 -11.87 9.37 -7.96
CA VAL A 352 -11.27 10.70 -7.74
C VAL A 352 -10.25 10.65 -6.60
N ARG A 353 -10.59 9.98 -5.49
CA ARG A 353 -9.66 9.78 -4.36
C ARG A 353 -8.39 9.05 -4.79
N MET A 354 -8.51 7.95 -5.55
CA MET A 354 -7.34 7.18 -6.03
C MET A 354 -6.47 8.00 -6.96
N SER A 355 -7.06 8.76 -7.89
CA SER A 355 -6.31 9.65 -8.77
C SER A 355 -5.55 10.72 -7.98
N LEU A 356 -6.18 11.30 -6.96
CA LEU A 356 -5.52 12.27 -6.08
C LEU A 356 -4.34 11.64 -5.33
N MET A 357 -4.52 10.45 -4.77
CA MET A 357 -3.43 9.74 -4.07
C MET A 357 -2.26 9.43 -5.00
N ASN A 358 -2.53 8.91 -6.21
CA ASN A 358 -1.49 8.63 -7.19
C ASN A 358 -0.76 9.92 -7.62
N SER A 359 -1.49 11.04 -7.78
CA SER A 359 -0.87 12.33 -8.07
C SER A 359 0.04 12.79 -6.93
N MET A 360 -0.33 12.58 -5.66
CA MET A 360 0.52 12.90 -4.51
C MET A 360 1.77 12.01 -4.47
N SER A 361 1.67 10.73 -4.81
CA SER A 361 2.82 9.82 -4.87
C SER A 361 3.85 10.22 -5.94
N VAL A 362 3.45 11.04 -6.93
CA VAL A 362 4.37 11.64 -7.91
C VAL A 362 4.82 13.04 -7.47
N ALA A 363 3.86 13.91 -7.12
CA ALA A 363 4.13 15.31 -6.86
C ALA A 363 4.97 15.52 -5.58
N VAL A 364 4.69 14.78 -4.51
CA VAL A 364 5.38 14.96 -3.23
C VAL A 364 6.87 14.66 -3.34
N PRO A 365 7.31 13.49 -3.85
CA PRO A 365 8.75 13.23 -3.99
C PRO A 365 9.45 14.24 -4.90
N LEU A 366 8.83 14.68 -5.99
CA LEU A 366 9.42 15.68 -6.89
C LEU A 366 9.54 17.04 -6.23
N VAL A 367 8.45 17.57 -5.68
CA VAL A 367 8.42 18.92 -5.09
C VAL A 367 9.29 18.97 -3.83
N PHE A 368 9.06 18.06 -2.89
CA PHE A 368 9.78 18.09 -1.61
C PHE A 368 11.23 17.62 -1.73
N GLY A 369 11.54 16.75 -2.71
CA GLY A 369 12.93 16.41 -3.04
C GLY A 369 13.69 17.62 -3.58
N ALA A 370 13.09 18.38 -4.52
CA ALA A 370 13.69 19.59 -5.07
C ALA A 370 13.82 20.71 -4.01
N VAL A 371 12.75 21.00 -3.26
CA VAL A 371 12.74 22.02 -2.20
C VAL A 371 13.70 21.63 -1.08
N GLY A 372 13.71 20.37 -0.65
CA GLY A 372 14.61 19.88 0.39
C GLY A 372 16.10 19.98 0.01
N SER A 373 16.43 19.84 -1.28
CA SER A 373 17.80 20.05 -1.74
C SER A 373 18.24 21.50 -1.76
N SER A 374 17.26 22.45 -1.84
CA SER A 374 17.55 23.90 -1.95
C SER A 374 17.58 24.61 -0.60
N ILE A 375 16.62 24.32 0.29
CA ILE A 375 16.43 25.04 1.57
C ILE A 375 16.61 24.13 2.80
N GLY A 376 16.93 22.85 2.58
CA GLY A 376 17.03 21.84 3.63
C GLY A 376 15.71 21.15 3.97
N LEU A 377 15.81 20.07 4.76
CA LEU A 377 14.66 19.21 5.07
C LEU A 377 13.76 19.78 6.19
N SER A 378 14.31 20.49 7.17
CA SER A 378 13.54 20.99 8.32
C SER A 378 12.43 21.96 7.92
N PRO A 379 12.63 22.97 7.05
CA PRO A 379 11.55 23.83 6.58
C PRO A 379 10.43 23.09 5.87
N VAL A 380 10.77 22.04 5.12
CA VAL A 380 9.80 21.16 4.43
C VAL A 380 8.89 20.45 5.43
N LEU A 381 9.47 19.89 6.50
CA LEU A 381 8.73 19.20 7.56
C LEU A 381 7.81 20.16 8.33
N TRP A 382 8.28 21.37 8.61
CA TRP A 382 7.46 22.40 9.27
C TRP A 382 6.31 22.87 8.38
N ALA A 383 6.54 23.04 7.09
CA ALA A 383 5.48 23.37 6.14
C ALA A 383 4.38 22.30 6.11
N VAL A 384 4.75 21.02 6.13
CA VAL A 384 3.78 19.92 6.21
C VAL A 384 3.10 19.88 7.58
N SER A 385 3.79 20.18 8.68
CA SER A 385 3.17 20.33 10.00
C SER A 385 2.06 21.38 9.98
N VAL A 386 2.33 22.55 9.41
CA VAL A 386 1.32 23.64 9.26
C VAL A 386 0.16 23.18 8.35
N LEU A 387 0.47 22.51 7.23
CA LEU A 387 -0.55 21.95 6.32
C LEU A 387 -1.49 21.00 7.05
N LEU A 388 -0.94 20.07 7.84
CA LEU A 388 -1.73 19.09 8.60
C LEU A 388 -2.54 19.75 9.73
N ALA A 389 -1.97 20.74 10.41
CA ALA A 389 -2.69 21.51 11.41
C ALA A 389 -3.88 22.27 10.79
N ALA A 390 -3.69 22.88 9.62
CA ALA A 390 -4.78 23.49 8.85
C ALA A 390 -5.85 22.46 8.45
N GLY A 391 -5.44 21.26 8.04
CA GLY A 391 -6.34 20.12 7.79
C GLY A 391 -7.16 19.76 9.04
N GLY A 392 -6.51 19.68 10.20
CA GLY A 392 -7.18 19.44 11.48
C GLY A 392 -8.19 20.53 11.84
N TRP A 393 -7.89 21.78 11.52
CA TRP A 393 -8.84 22.90 11.69
C TRP A 393 -10.03 22.78 10.74
N LEU A 394 -9.82 22.41 9.48
CA LEU A 394 -10.90 22.18 8.50
C LEU A 394 -11.86 21.06 8.93
N THR A 395 -11.40 20.07 9.68
CA THR A 395 -12.25 18.98 10.19
C THR A 395 -13.15 19.41 11.35
N ARG A 396 -12.83 20.49 12.07
CA ARG A 396 -13.62 21.01 13.20
C ARG A 396 -14.91 21.72 12.78
N GLY A 397 -15.01 22.18 11.53
CA GLY A 397 -16.12 22.97 11.02
C GLY A 397 -17.40 22.18 10.76
N LYS A 398 -18.42 22.43 11.59
CA LYS A 398 -19.83 22.06 11.55
C LYS A 398 -20.14 20.56 11.76
N LYS A 399 -20.90 20.31 12.85
CA LYS A 399 -21.78 19.15 13.00
C LYS A 399 -22.58 18.95 11.69
N THR A 400 -22.17 18.02 10.86
CA THR A 400 -23.08 17.45 9.87
C THR A 400 -24.09 16.66 10.67
N SER A 401 -25.22 17.29 11.03
CA SER A 401 -26.40 16.59 11.47
C SER A 401 -26.86 15.73 10.29
N VAL A 402 -26.42 14.51 10.27
CA VAL A 402 -27.07 13.46 9.48
C VAL A 402 -28.39 13.24 10.16
N SER A 403 -29.47 13.84 9.63
CA SER A 403 -30.83 13.43 9.97
C SER A 403 -30.95 11.95 9.60
N PRO A 404 -31.41 11.07 10.50
CA PRO A 404 -31.75 9.72 10.13
C PRO A 404 -32.81 9.80 9.05
N GLN A 405 -32.52 9.33 7.85
CA GLN A 405 -33.55 9.09 6.86
C GLN A 405 -34.41 7.95 7.45
N THR A 406 -35.60 8.27 7.94
CA THR A 406 -36.64 7.31 8.23
C THR A 406 -36.96 6.56 6.94
N PRO A 407 -36.93 5.23 6.94
CA PRO A 407 -37.38 4.45 5.79
C PRO A 407 -38.89 4.65 5.64
N SER A 408 -39.31 5.21 4.52
CA SER A 408 -40.70 5.19 4.04
C SER A 408 -40.98 3.90 3.31
#